data_7a3a2ee94b23e276eee7c46e0d03cbfe
#
_entry.id   7a3a2ee94b23e276eee7c46e0d03cbfe
#
_cell.length_a   1.000
_cell.length_b   1.000
_cell.length_c   1.000
_cell.angle_alpha   90.00
_cell.angle_beta   90.00
_cell.angle_gamma   90.00
#
_symmetry.space_group_name_H-M   'P 1'
#
loop_
_entity.id
_entity.type
_entity.pdbx_description
1 polymer ?
#
loop_
_entity_poly.entity_id
_entity_poly.type
_entity_poly.pdbx_seq_one_letter_code
_entity_poly.pdbx_strand_id
1 'polypeptide(L)'
;MSLIHPTSVIIACVLAIAIGGCARTISQVDVPPPPPPIFDVATPSIEELAAAINRTDAVRELSTNSARVDVLSMPAVPKLTASMHLRRQKSFRLRASLPIMMGTGLDLGSNDNEFWFEVPEGMSQTLYYAHHDQYSAQLDRAILPVDPSWMIQAIGLPRLDANKVSRDGVVARRDGMLEVRTLEPSPAGTYQRVMLIEPSAGYVTHLFLYAPDMRLVAKSIASKHQYYDTVDVVLPHEVKVELFPASGPPLAMQMEIDRYTVNQLLSGDPQLFVMPTTARRFDLVQLAGGASSMIGNRAAVPPSRPVSQYSAKAELGTKLR
;
A
#
# COMPACT_ATOMS: atom_id res chain seq x y z
N MET A 1 29.52 -52.83 57.78
CA MET A 1 28.23 -52.88 57.06
C MET A 1 27.54 -51.55 57.33
N SER A 2 27.59 -50.62 56.37
CA SER A 2 27.04 -49.29 56.51
C SER A 2 25.58 -49.27 56.01
N LEU A 3 24.65 -49.01 56.88
CA LEU A 3 23.21 -48.91 56.59
C LEU A 3 22.97 -47.59 55.82
N ILE A 4 22.72 -47.70 54.53
CA ILE A 4 22.27 -46.58 53.72
C ILE A 4 20.83 -46.26 54.11
N HIS A 5 20.58 -45.10 54.68
CA HIS A 5 19.25 -44.68 55.11
C HIS A 5 18.33 -44.47 53.86
N PRO A 6 17.14 -45.00 53.83
CA PRO A 6 16.20 -44.91 52.69
C PRO A 6 15.79 -43.46 52.37
N THR A 7 15.91 -42.55 53.32
CA THR A 7 15.65 -41.10 53.12
C THR A 7 16.63 -40.39 52.17
N SER A 8 17.87 -40.86 52.12
CA SER A 8 18.92 -40.28 51.22
C SER A 8 18.66 -40.63 49.75
N VAL A 9 18.07 -41.79 49.44
CA VAL A 9 17.75 -42.22 48.11
C VAL A 9 16.55 -41.45 47.56
N ILE A 10 15.54 -41.14 48.38
CA ILE A 10 14.35 -40.38 47.98
C ILE A 10 14.76 -38.91 47.65
N ILE A 11 15.63 -38.29 48.39
CA ILE A 11 16.10 -36.92 48.16
C ILE A 11 16.89 -36.86 46.85
N ALA A 12 17.72 -37.87 46.52
CA ALA A 12 18.47 -37.92 45.27
C ALA A 12 17.55 -38.09 44.04
N CYS A 13 16.50 -38.87 44.13
CA CYS A 13 15.51 -39.02 43.05
C CYS A 13 14.67 -37.76 42.83
N VAL A 14 14.30 -37.01 43.85
CA VAL A 14 13.54 -35.77 43.73
C VAL A 14 14.41 -34.65 43.11
N LEU A 15 15.72 -34.60 43.44
CA LEU A 15 16.64 -33.65 42.82
C LEU A 15 16.90 -33.94 41.33
N ALA A 16 16.91 -35.20 40.91
CA ALA A 16 17.08 -35.58 39.51
C ALA A 16 15.89 -35.20 38.59
N ILE A 17 14.70 -35.11 39.16
CA ILE A 17 13.48 -34.71 38.43
C ILE A 17 13.44 -33.18 38.24
N ALA A 18 14.05 -32.40 39.13
CA ALA A 18 14.05 -30.94 39.03
C ALA A 18 15.04 -30.40 37.95
N ILE A 19 15.94 -31.22 37.42
CA ILE A 19 16.89 -30.83 36.37
C ILE A 19 16.41 -31.19 34.97
N GLY A 20 15.19 -31.76 34.84
CA GLY A 20 14.45 -31.88 33.57
C GLY A 20 14.07 -30.50 33.05
N GLY A 21 15.09 -29.67 32.73
CA GLY A 21 14.89 -28.37 32.14
C GLY A 21 14.06 -28.50 30.88
N CYS A 22 13.00 -27.69 30.79
CA CYS A 22 12.28 -27.46 29.56
C CYS A 22 13.29 -27.17 28.47
N ALA A 23 13.60 -28.15 27.64
CA ALA A 23 14.20 -27.92 26.34
C ALA A 23 13.21 -27.01 25.62
N ARG A 24 13.45 -25.69 25.65
CA ARG A 24 12.80 -24.76 24.74
C ARG A 24 13.13 -25.27 23.35
N THR A 25 12.18 -25.94 22.73
CA THR A 25 12.20 -26.17 21.30
C THR A 25 12.28 -24.77 20.71
N ILE A 26 13.47 -24.36 20.29
CA ILE A 26 13.63 -23.20 19.43
C ILE A 26 12.79 -23.59 18.22
N SER A 27 11.59 -23.00 18.10
CA SER A 27 10.82 -23.10 16.87
C SER A 27 11.77 -22.65 15.77
N GLN A 28 12.26 -23.59 14.96
CA GLN A 28 12.93 -23.25 13.71
C GLN A 28 11.98 -22.28 13.03
N VAL A 29 12.43 -21.05 12.83
CA VAL A 29 11.72 -20.12 11.97
C VAL A 29 11.67 -20.83 10.63
N ASP A 30 10.50 -21.29 10.27
CA ASP A 30 10.25 -22.00 9.03
C ASP A 30 10.45 -20.97 7.91
N VAL A 31 11.68 -20.86 7.43
CA VAL A 31 12.04 -19.94 6.35
C VAL A 31 11.43 -20.57 5.09
N PRO A 32 10.45 -19.92 4.45
CA PRO A 32 9.85 -20.47 3.25
C PRO A 32 10.93 -20.76 2.21
N PRO A 33 10.79 -21.84 1.43
CA PRO A 33 11.75 -22.13 0.39
C PRO A 33 11.81 -20.97 -0.61
N PRO A 34 13.00 -20.68 -1.17
CA PRO A 34 13.11 -19.70 -2.21
C PRO A 34 12.24 -20.12 -3.42
N PRO A 35 11.67 -19.14 -4.15
CA PRO A 35 10.92 -19.47 -5.36
C PRO A 35 11.82 -20.16 -6.37
N PRO A 36 11.30 -21.14 -7.13
CA PRO A 36 12.08 -21.83 -8.14
C PRO A 36 12.48 -20.84 -9.25
N PRO A 37 13.70 -20.96 -9.79
CA PRO A 37 14.11 -20.19 -10.94
C PRO A 37 13.24 -20.55 -12.16
N ILE A 38 12.88 -19.55 -12.95
CA ILE A 38 12.03 -19.70 -14.14
C ILE A 38 12.84 -19.50 -15.42
N PHE A 39 13.86 -18.64 -15.37
CA PHE A 39 14.63 -18.28 -16.55
C PHE A 39 15.99 -18.94 -16.54
N ASP A 40 16.33 -19.54 -17.69
CA ASP A 40 17.67 -20.11 -17.94
C ASP A 40 18.62 -19.07 -18.59
N VAL A 41 18.12 -17.89 -18.89
CA VAL A 41 18.85 -16.81 -19.57
C VAL A 41 18.87 -15.52 -18.73
N ALA A 42 19.93 -14.76 -18.85
CA ALA A 42 20.10 -13.52 -18.09
C ALA A 42 19.09 -12.42 -18.48
N THR A 43 18.58 -12.44 -19.70
CA THR A 43 17.57 -11.50 -20.19
C THR A 43 16.53 -12.28 -20.98
N PRO A 44 15.37 -12.61 -20.37
CA PRO A 44 14.28 -13.31 -21.04
C PRO A 44 13.62 -12.40 -22.10
N SER A 45 12.88 -12.98 -23.01
CA SER A 45 12.01 -12.24 -23.94
C SER A 45 10.86 -11.57 -23.17
N ILE A 46 10.20 -10.60 -23.83
CA ILE A 46 9.03 -9.91 -23.26
C ILE A 46 7.91 -10.92 -22.97
N GLU A 47 7.70 -11.88 -23.86
CA GLU A 47 6.67 -12.91 -23.77
C GLU A 47 6.94 -13.85 -22.58
N GLU A 48 8.17 -14.31 -22.41
CA GLU A 48 8.57 -15.15 -21.27
C GLU A 48 8.38 -14.39 -19.94
N LEU A 49 8.81 -13.13 -19.91
CA LEU A 49 8.68 -12.30 -18.73
C LEU A 49 7.21 -11.98 -18.41
N ALA A 50 6.39 -11.72 -19.43
CA ALA A 50 4.96 -11.52 -19.27
C ALA A 50 4.27 -12.80 -18.76
N ALA A 51 4.66 -13.97 -19.26
CA ALA A 51 4.15 -15.25 -18.78
C ALA A 51 4.50 -15.46 -17.31
N ALA A 52 5.73 -15.15 -16.89
CA ALA A 52 6.18 -15.27 -15.50
C ALA A 52 5.41 -14.32 -14.56
N ILE A 53 5.32 -13.04 -14.88
CA ILE A 53 4.60 -12.03 -14.07
C ILE A 53 3.11 -12.37 -13.99
N ASN A 54 2.50 -12.76 -15.11
CA ASN A 54 1.07 -13.05 -15.20
C ASN A 54 0.67 -14.39 -14.55
N ARG A 55 1.61 -15.20 -14.03
CA ARG A 55 1.28 -16.32 -13.12
C ARG A 55 0.41 -15.88 -11.95
N THR A 56 0.56 -14.64 -11.50
CA THR A 56 -0.34 -14.05 -10.51
C THR A 56 -1.81 -14.11 -10.90
N ASP A 57 -2.17 -14.34 -12.19
CA ASP A 57 -3.55 -14.52 -12.64
C ASP A 57 -4.21 -15.79 -12.08
N ALA A 58 -3.42 -16.76 -11.59
CA ALA A 58 -3.91 -17.92 -10.86
C ALA A 58 -4.54 -17.56 -9.50
N VAL A 59 -4.16 -16.40 -8.94
CA VAL A 59 -4.77 -15.86 -7.72
C VAL A 59 -6.09 -15.16 -8.10
N ARG A 60 -7.21 -15.84 -7.90
CA ARG A 60 -8.55 -15.30 -8.12
C ARG A 60 -9.08 -14.57 -6.90
N GLU A 61 -8.80 -15.10 -5.73
CA GLU A 61 -9.16 -14.54 -4.43
C GLU A 61 -7.94 -14.54 -3.51
N LEU A 62 -7.78 -13.50 -2.73
CA LEU A 62 -6.69 -13.37 -1.76
C LEU A 62 -7.25 -12.78 -0.47
N SER A 63 -6.93 -13.38 0.67
CA SER A 63 -7.39 -12.92 1.97
C SER A 63 -6.30 -12.98 3.01
N THR A 64 -6.36 -12.07 3.97
CA THR A 64 -5.63 -12.15 5.23
C THR A 64 -6.41 -11.46 6.35
N ASN A 65 -6.32 -12.03 7.57
CA ASN A 65 -6.80 -11.41 8.80
C ASN A 65 -5.63 -11.09 9.76
N SER A 66 -4.39 -11.23 9.28
CA SER A 66 -3.15 -11.06 10.05
C SER A 66 -2.21 -10.06 9.39
N ALA A 67 -2.76 -8.94 8.94
CA ALA A 67 -1.97 -7.84 8.42
C ALA A 67 -1.78 -6.74 9.48
N ARG A 68 -0.68 -6.00 9.36
CA ARG A 68 -0.40 -4.77 10.10
C ARG A 68 -0.18 -3.64 9.10
N VAL A 69 -0.79 -2.49 9.37
CA VAL A 69 -0.66 -1.28 8.55
C VAL A 69 -0.02 -0.17 9.37
N ASP A 70 1.04 0.40 8.83
CA ASP A 70 1.71 1.59 9.34
C ASP A 70 1.50 2.74 8.36
N VAL A 71 0.87 3.84 8.82
CA VAL A 71 0.62 5.03 8.01
C VAL A 71 1.82 5.96 8.15
N LEU A 72 2.86 5.74 7.35
CA LEU A 72 4.15 6.44 7.46
C LEU A 72 4.05 7.95 7.29
N SER A 73 3.05 8.43 6.55
CA SER A 73 2.76 9.87 6.39
C SER A 73 2.10 10.49 7.61
N MET A 74 1.66 9.68 8.59
CA MET A 74 1.00 10.12 9.83
C MET A 74 1.63 9.44 11.05
N PRO A 75 2.85 9.81 11.46
CA PRO A 75 3.60 9.10 12.52
C PRO A 75 2.89 9.09 13.89
N ALA A 76 1.91 9.98 14.10
CA ALA A 76 1.09 9.98 15.30
C ALA A 76 0.05 8.86 15.35
N VAL A 77 -0.25 8.22 14.20
CA VAL A 77 -1.16 7.07 14.12
C VAL A 77 -0.34 5.81 14.46
N PRO A 78 -0.70 5.06 15.52
CA PRO A 78 -0.02 3.82 15.83
C PRO A 78 -0.28 2.76 14.74
N LYS A 79 0.55 1.71 14.71
CA LYS A 79 0.32 0.58 13.80
C LYS A 79 -1.06 -0.03 14.03
N LEU A 80 -1.78 -0.22 12.91
CA LEU A 80 -3.13 -0.76 12.87
C LEU A 80 -3.08 -2.27 12.60
N THR A 81 -4.00 -3.02 13.22
CA THR A 81 -4.29 -4.40 12.78
C THR A 81 -5.25 -4.36 11.61
N ALA A 82 -5.05 -5.22 10.62
CA ALA A 82 -5.84 -5.15 9.40
C ALA A 82 -6.27 -6.53 8.89
N SER A 83 -7.43 -6.54 8.24
CA SER A 83 -7.87 -7.61 7.35
C SER A 83 -7.92 -7.09 5.93
N MET A 84 -7.52 -7.94 4.98
CA MET A 84 -7.58 -7.63 3.56
C MET A 84 -8.26 -8.77 2.82
N HIS A 85 -9.14 -8.41 1.91
CA HIS A 85 -9.84 -9.32 1.02
C HIS A 85 -9.80 -8.77 -0.39
N LEU A 86 -9.47 -9.62 -1.34
CA LEU A 86 -9.44 -9.30 -2.75
C LEU A 86 -10.14 -10.41 -3.52
N ARG A 87 -10.96 -10.05 -4.49
CA ARG A 87 -11.47 -10.89 -5.57
C ARG A 87 -11.19 -10.16 -6.89
N ARG A 88 -10.49 -10.83 -7.77
CA ARG A 88 -10.22 -10.22 -9.09
C ARG A 88 -11.55 -9.95 -9.82
N GLN A 89 -11.70 -8.87 -10.54
CA GLN A 89 -10.70 -7.93 -11.07
C GLN A 89 -10.61 -6.63 -10.27
N LYS A 90 -11.70 -6.18 -9.59
CA LYS A 90 -11.77 -4.85 -8.95
C LYS A 90 -12.27 -4.91 -7.51
N SER A 91 -12.72 -6.08 -7.04
CA SER A 91 -13.24 -6.19 -5.69
C SER A 91 -12.11 -6.27 -4.69
N PHE A 92 -11.97 -5.26 -3.86
CA PHE A 92 -10.93 -5.12 -2.84
C PHE A 92 -11.52 -4.52 -1.58
N ARG A 93 -11.08 -5.01 -0.42
CA ARG A 93 -11.37 -4.40 0.87
C ARG A 93 -10.19 -4.54 1.81
N LEU A 94 -9.76 -3.43 2.39
CA LEU A 94 -8.81 -3.35 3.48
C LEU A 94 -9.47 -2.62 4.64
N ARG A 95 -9.64 -3.31 5.76
CA ARG A 95 -10.13 -2.73 7.02
C ARG A 95 -9.02 -2.77 8.04
N ALA A 96 -8.64 -1.60 8.56
CA ALA A 96 -7.62 -1.48 9.58
C ALA A 96 -8.17 -0.77 10.82
N SER A 97 -7.84 -1.31 11.99
CA SER A 97 -8.36 -0.85 13.28
C SER A 97 -7.25 -0.66 14.29
N LEU A 98 -7.46 0.28 15.20
CA LEU A 98 -6.62 0.43 16.37
C LEU A 98 -6.93 -0.68 17.39
N PRO A 99 -5.92 -1.30 18.02
CA PRO A 99 -6.13 -2.38 18.98
C PRO A 99 -7.00 -1.99 20.20
N ILE A 100 -7.03 -0.71 20.55
CA ILE A 100 -7.67 -0.16 21.76
C ILE A 100 -9.04 0.46 21.47
N MET A 101 -9.37 0.74 20.20
CA MET A 101 -10.62 1.39 19.81
C MET A 101 -11.58 0.37 19.23
N MET A 102 -12.80 0.34 19.72
CA MET A 102 -13.91 -0.38 19.09
C MET A 102 -14.34 0.40 17.84
N GLY A 103 -13.85 0.00 16.68
CA GLY A 103 -14.24 0.61 15.41
C GLY A 103 -13.18 0.49 14.33
N THR A 104 -13.58 0.72 13.09
CA THR A 104 -12.71 0.74 11.92
C THR A 104 -11.95 2.06 11.90
N GLY A 105 -10.62 2.03 11.93
CA GLY A 105 -9.78 3.22 11.81
C GLY A 105 -9.61 3.65 10.35
N LEU A 106 -9.57 2.68 9.42
CA LEU A 106 -9.43 2.91 7.99
C LEU A 106 -10.19 1.81 7.26
N ASP A 107 -11.02 2.18 6.30
CA ASP A 107 -11.73 1.26 5.42
C ASP A 107 -11.50 1.68 3.97
N LEU A 108 -10.68 0.93 3.24
CA LEU A 108 -10.46 1.09 1.81
C LEU A 108 -11.21 0.01 1.08
N GLY A 109 -11.93 0.36 0.03
CA GLY A 109 -12.63 -0.63 -0.75
C GLY A 109 -12.84 -0.24 -2.20
N SER A 110 -13.11 -1.26 -3.00
CA SER A 110 -13.42 -1.15 -4.42
C SER A 110 -14.30 -2.30 -4.84
N ASN A 111 -15.16 -2.06 -5.81
CA ASN A 111 -15.94 -3.05 -6.54
C ASN A 111 -15.91 -2.73 -8.04
N ASP A 112 -16.78 -3.35 -8.83
CA ASP A 112 -16.78 -3.15 -10.30
C ASP A 112 -17.14 -1.72 -10.73
N ASN A 113 -17.88 -0.96 -9.90
CA ASN A 113 -18.41 0.34 -10.24
C ASN A 113 -17.63 1.51 -9.63
N GLU A 114 -17.22 1.36 -8.36
CA GLU A 114 -16.74 2.45 -7.55
C GLU A 114 -15.65 1.99 -6.57
N PHE A 115 -14.90 2.94 -6.08
CA PHE A 115 -13.98 2.76 -4.97
C PHE A 115 -14.24 3.80 -3.89
N TRP A 116 -13.80 3.50 -2.68
CA TRP A 116 -13.95 4.39 -1.53
C TRP A 116 -12.81 4.25 -0.55
N PHE A 117 -12.65 5.27 0.27
CA PHE A 117 -11.90 5.20 1.51
C PHE A 117 -12.66 5.96 2.60
N GLU A 118 -12.79 5.33 3.75
CA GLU A 118 -13.41 5.86 4.92
C GLU A 118 -12.36 6.04 6.01
N VAL A 119 -12.30 7.25 6.56
CA VAL A 119 -11.34 7.64 7.60
C VAL A 119 -12.04 8.32 8.75
N PRO A 120 -11.53 8.17 10.00
CA PRO A 120 -12.05 8.91 11.13
C PRO A 120 -11.66 10.39 11.01
N GLU A 121 -12.64 11.28 11.12
CA GLU A 121 -12.47 12.71 11.23
C GLU A 121 -13.10 13.22 12.54
N GLY A 122 -12.28 13.34 13.58
CA GLY A 122 -12.76 13.63 14.93
C GLY A 122 -13.61 12.49 15.48
N MET A 123 -14.88 12.75 15.78
CA MET A 123 -15.82 11.76 16.34
C MET A 123 -16.70 11.11 15.26
N SER A 124 -16.53 11.42 13.98
CA SER A 124 -17.32 10.88 12.87
C SER A 124 -16.44 10.19 11.84
N GLN A 125 -17.05 9.26 11.11
CA GLN A 125 -16.43 8.67 9.92
C GLN A 125 -16.76 9.53 8.70
N THR A 126 -15.78 9.76 7.84
CA THR A 126 -15.96 10.46 6.57
C THR A 126 -15.58 9.52 5.43
N LEU A 127 -16.51 9.35 4.51
CA LEU A 127 -16.39 8.50 3.33
C LEU A 127 -16.07 9.37 2.11
N TYR A 128 -14.98 9.06 1.44
CA TYR A 128 -14.61 9.58 0.14
C TYR A 128 -14.77 8.48 -0.90
N TYR A 129 -15.41 8.77 -2.01
CA TYR A 129 -15.67 7.78 -3.06
C TYR A 129 -15.61 8.38 -4.46
N ALA A 130 -15.46 7.53 -5.47
CA ALA A 130 -15.65 7.90 -6.86
C ALA A 130 -16.01 6.69 -7.71
N HIS A 131 -16.70 6.93 -8.83
CA HIS A 131 -16.89 5.94 -9.89
C HIS A 131 -15.62 5.81 -10.72
N HIS A 132 -15.24 4.57 -11.06
CA HIS A 132 -13.97 4.28 -11.74
C HIS A 132 -13.79 5.04 -13.05
N ASP A 133 -14.81 5.02 -13.92
CA ASP A 133 -14.79 5.66 -15.25
C ASP A 133 -14.66 7.18 -15.16
N GLN A 134 -15.41 7.81 -14.25
CA GLN A 134 -15.37 9.25 -14.02
C GLN A 134 -14.02 9.70 -13.42
N TYR A 135 -13.48 8.89 -12.52
CA TYR A 135 -12.20 9.20 -11.87
C TYR A 135 -11.02 9.05 -12.84
N SER A 136 -11.01 7.98 -13.62
CA SER A 136 -9.97 7.73 -14.62
C SER A 136 -9.90 8.81 -15.71
N ALA A 137 -11.03 9.46 -15.99
CA ALA A 137 -11.08 10.58 -16.94
C ALA A 137 -10.44 11.87 -16.39
N GLN A 138 -10.19 11.98 -15.08
CA GLN A 138 -9.71 13.18 -14.40
C GLN A 138 -8.46 12.93 -13.54
N LEU A 139 -7.68 11.89 -13.84
CA LEU A 139 -6.50 11.50 -13.04
C LEU A 139 -5.47 12.63 -12.86
N ASP A 140 -5.35 13.52 -13.82
CA ASP A 140 -4.45 14.69 -13.78
C ASP A 140 -4.81 15.70 -12.69
N ARG A 141 -6.09 15.75 -12.29
CA ARG A 141 -6.65 16.63 -11.26
C ARG A 141 -7.03 15.88 -9.98
N ALA A 142 -6.91 14.57 -10.00
CA ALA A 142 -7.36 13.72 -8.91
C ALA A 142 -6.54 13.94 -7.64
N ILE A 143 -7.23 13.85 -6.50
CA ILE A 143 -6.62 13.93 -5.16
C ILE A 143 -5.66 12.74 -4.96
N LEU A 144 -6.06 11.55 -5.41
CA LEU A 144 -5.21 10.37 -5.47
C LEU A 144 -4.76 10.19 -6.92
N PRO A 145 -3.46 10.21 -7.22
CA PRO A 145 -2.97 10.27 -8.60
C PRO A 145 -2.93 8.90 -9.31
N VAL A 146 -3.65 7.92 -8.81
CA VAL A 146 -3.63 6.54 -9.32
C VAL A 146 -5.05 6.00 -9.49
N ASP A 147 -5.22 5.17 -10.51
CA ASP A 147 -6.40 4.33 -10.66
C ASP A 147 -6.37 3.22 -9.58
N PRO A 148 -7.51 2.86 -8.96
CA PRO A 148 -7.55 1.80 -7.93
C PRO A 148 -7.00 0.45 -8.37
N SER A 149 -7.05 0.11 -9.66
CA SER A 149 -6.45 -1.11 -10.19
C SER A 149 -4.92 -1.14 -10.02
N TRP A 150 -4.28 0.03 -9.97
CA TRP A 150 -2.86 0.12 -9.67
C TRP A 150 -2.56 -0.37 -8.24
N MET A 151 -3.46 -0.12 -7.28
CA MET A 151 -3.30 -0.58 -5.90
C MET A 151 -3.25 -2.12 -5.82
N ILE A 152 -4.06 -2.82 -6.60
CA ILE A 152 -4.06 -4.29 -6.67
C ILE A 152 -2.71 -4.79 -7.19
N GLN A 153 -2.15 -4.12 -8.19
CA GLN A 153 -0.82 -4.46 -8.70
C GLN A 153 0.28 -4.15 -7.67
N ALA A 154 0.14 -3.03 -6.96
CA ALA A 154 1.09 -2.57 -5.94
C ALA A 154 1.20 -3.53 -4.75
N ILE A 155 0.12 -4.23 -4.39
CA ILE A 155 0.12 -5.20 -3.28
C ILE A 155 0.64 -6.60 -3.68
N GLY A 156 1.18 -6.76 -4.90
CA GLY A 156 1.85 -7.99 -5.32
C GLY A 156 1.11 -8.82 -6.38
N LEU A 157 0.07 -8.26 -7.01
CA LEU A 157 -0.62 -8.91 -8.13
C LEU A 157 -0.45 -8.10 -9.43
N PRO A 158 0.81 -7.84 -9.85
CA PRO A 158 1.08 -7.11 -11.07
C PRO A 158 0.60 -7.89 -12.29
N ARG A 159 0.42 -7.15 -13.40
CA ARG A 159 0.16 -7.74 -14.72
C ARG A 159 0.98 -7.01 -15.77
N LEU A 160 1.59 -7.78 -16.67
CA LEU A 160 2.34 -7.26 -17.80
C LEU A 160 1.60 -7.59 -19.10
N ASP A 161 1.20 -6.55 -19.83
CA ASP A 161 0.72 -6.65 -21.20
C ASP A 161 1.90 -6.42 -22.14
N ALA A 162 2.33 -7.46 -22.84
CA ALA A 162 3.47 -7.43 -23.76
C ALA A 162 3.28 -6.37 -24.87
N ASN A 163 2.03 -6.11 -25.29
CA ASN A 163 1.73 -5.13 -26.34
C ASN A 163 1.91 -3.67 -25.90
N LYS A 164 1.94 -3.42 -24.58
CA LYS A 164 2.15 -2.09 -24.00
C LYS A 164 3.60 -1.79 -23.64
N VAL A 165 4.47 -2.76 -23.80
CA VAL A 165 5.91 -2.59 -23.47
C VAL A 165 6.53 -1.57 -24.41
N SER A 166 7.35 -0.67 -23.85
CA SER A 166 8.09 0.33 -24.61
C SER A 166 9.09 -0.35 -25.57
N ARG A 167 9.59 0.43 -26.53
CA ARG A 167 10.56 -0.08 -27.54
C ARG A 167 11.88 -0.59 -26.93
N ASP A 168 12.20 -0.16 -25.70
CA ASP A 168 13.42 -0.59 -25.00
C ASP A 168 13.37 -2.07 -24.59
N GLY A 169 12.15 -2.66 -24.55
CA GLY A 169 11.97 -4.05 -24.19
C GLY A 169 12.33 -4.36 -22.73
N VAL A 170 12.98 -5.50 -22.51
CA VAL A 170 13.52 -5.92 -21.23
C VAL A 170 14.95 -5.40 -21.10
N VAL A 171 15.22 -4.64 -20.05
CA VAL A 171 16.54 -4.04 -19.80
C VAL A 171 17.16 -4.67 -18.55
N ALA A 172 18.33 -5.28 -18.71
CA ALA A 172 19.13 -5.74 -17.56
C ALA A 172 19.83 -4.53 -16.93
N ARG A 173 19.61 -4.32 -15.64
CA ARG A 173 20.16 -3.22 -14.85
C ARG A 173 21.50 -3.60 -14.22
N ARG A 174 22.27 -2.61 -13.81
CA ARG A 174 23.57 -2.80 -13.13
C ARG A 174 23.42 -3.42 -11.72
N ASP A 175 22.27 -3.25 -11.09
CA ASP A 175 21.94 -3.84 -9.79
C ASP A 175 21.46 -5.29 -9.89
N GLY A 176 21.50 -5.88 -11.09
CA GLY A 176 21.11 -7.25 -11.36
C GLY A 176 19.60 -7.43 -11.60
N MET A 177 18.78 -6.40 -11.41
CA MET A 177 17.34 -6.47 -11.67
C MET A 177 17.02 -6.35 -13.17
N LEU A 178 15.88 -6.88 -13.59
CA LEU A 178 15.29 -6.60 -14.89
C LEU A 178 14.34 -5.41 -14.77
N GLU A 179 14.37 -4.53 -15.78
CA GLU A 179 13.46 -3.38 -15.88
C GLU A 179 12.61 -3.50 -17.14
N VAL A 180 11.29 -3.28 -16.96
CA VAL A 180 10.33 -3.19 -18.06
C VAL A 180 9.50 -1.93 -17.89
N ARG A 181 9.30 -1.20 -19.01
CA ARG A 181 8.47 -0.01 -19.07
C ARG A 181 7.27 -0.26 -19.94
N THR A 182 6.07 0.06 -19.44
CA THR A 182 4.84 0.01 -20.21
C THR A 182 4.22 1.41 -20.33
N LEU A 183 3.52 1.62 -21.45
CA LEU A 183 2.84 2.86 -21.75
C LEU A 183 1.33 2.65 -21.52
N GLU A 184 0.75 3.47 -20.65
CA GLU A 184 -0.66 3.39 -20.24
C GLU A 184 -1.39 4.64 -20.76
N PRO A 185 -2.08 4.56 -21.91
CA PRO A 185 -2.85 5.68 -22.44
C PRO A 185 -3.97 6.10 -21.46
N SER A 186 -4.16 7.39 -21.29
CA SER A 186 -5.21 7.99 -20.48
C SER A 186 -5.70 9.27 -21.17
N PRO A 187 -6.90 9.77 -20.86
CA PRO A 187 -7.38 11.06 -21.38
C PRO A 187 -6.45 12.25 -21.07
N ALA A 188 -5.70 12.17 -19.95
CA ALA A 188 -4.73 13.18 -19.55
C ALA A 188 -3.35 13.04 -20.22
N GLY A 189 -3.16 12.05 -21.10
CA GLY A 189 -1.90 11.73 -21.77
C GLY A 189 -1.42 10.31 -21.45
N THR A 190 -0.19 10.00 -21.88
CA THR A 190 0.37 8.66 -21.68
C THR A 190 1.17 8.59 -20.39
N TYR A 191 0.71 7.78 -19.44
CA TYR A 191 1.45 7.44 -18.24
C TYR A 191 2.50 6.37 -18.55
N GLN A 192 3.60 6.40 -17.84
CA GLN A 192 4.62 5.37 -17.92
C GLN A 192 4.67 4.59 -16.63
N ARG A 193 4.48 3.27 -16.72
CA ARG A 193 4.68 2.35 -15.60
C ARG A 193 6.02 1.65 -15.77
N VAL A 194 6.81 1.61 -14.69
CA VAL A 194 8.10 0.92 -14.65
C VAL A 194 8.04 -0.18 -13.61
N MET A 195 8.42 -1.37 -13.99
CA MET A 195 8.52 -2.55 -13.12
C MET A 195 9.97 -2.97 -12.99
N LEU A 196 10.44 -3.18 -11.74
CA LEU A 196 11.69 -3.88 -11.48
C LEU A 196 11.35 -5.31 -11.05
N ILE A 197 12.01 -6.25 -11.69
CA ILE A 197 11.70 -7.67 -11.62
C ILE A 197 12.94 -8.42 -11.15
N GLU A 198 12.75 -9.35 -10.24
CA GLU A 198 13.78 -10.28 -9.81
C GLU A 198 14.13 -11.21 -10.98
N PRO A 199 15.43 -11.32 -11.36
CA PRO A 199 15.83 -11.94 -12.62
C PRO A 199 15.70 -13.45 -12.67
N SER A 200 15.66 -14.15 -11.54
CA SER A 200 15.61 -15.61 -11.50
C SER A 200 14.18 -16.15 -11.52
N ALA A 201 13.32 -15.63 -10.65
CA ALA A 201 11.96 -16.14 -10.45
C ALA A 201 10.87 -15.22 -11.06
N GLY A 202 11.22 -14.08 -11.65
CA GLY A 202 10.34 -13.25 -12.45
C GLY A 202 9.24 -12.50 -11.68
N TYR A 203 9.36 -12.31 -10.36
CA TYR A 203 8.40 -11.53 -9.60
C TYR A 203 8.77 -10.05 -9.52
N VAL A 204 7.76 -9.19 -9.42
CA VAL A 204 7.94 -7.74 -9.37
C VAL A 204 8.27 -7.30 -7.95
N THR A 205 9.36 -6.56 -7.79
CA THR A 205 9.82 -5.99 -6.50
C THR A 205 9.48 -4.52 -6.36
N HIS A 206 9.50 -3.77 -7.47
CA HIS A 206 9.17 -2.35 -7.47
C HIS A 206 8.22 -2.03 -8.63
N LEU A 207 7.28 -1.16 -8.33
CA LEU A 207 6.34 -0.62 -9.30
C LEU A 207 6.33 0.89 -9.19
N PHE A 208 6.64 1.59 -10.28
CA PHE A 208 6.59 3.04 -10.36
C PHE A 208 5.57 3.45 -11.41
N LEU A 209 4.89 4.56 -11.16
CA LEU A 209 4.00 5.20 -12.12
C LEU A 209 4.42 6.66 -12.30
N TYR A 210 4.66 7.05 -13.55
CA TYR A 210 5.02 8.41 -13.94
C TYR A 210 3.88 9.02 -14.74
N ALA A 211 3.56 10.28 -14.47
CA ALA A 211 2.63 11.08 -15.26
C ALA A 211 3.22 11.43 -16.63
N PRO A 212 2.44 11.98 -17.59
CA PRO A 212 2.94 12.36 -18.91
C PRO A 212 4.09 13.38 -18.89
N ASP A 213 4.21 14.18 -17.85
CA ASP A 213 5.30 15.13 -17.59
C ASP A 213 6.53 14.48 -16.91
N MET A 214 6.56 13.16 -16.80
CA MET A 214 7.60 12.36 -16.13
C MET A 214 7.70 12.57 -14.61
N ARG A 215 6.75 13.22 -14.00
CA ARG A 215 6.65 13.32 -12.53
C ARG A 215 6.24 11.96 -11.96
N LEU A 216 6.96 11.49 -10.95
CA LEU A 216 6.57 10.29 -10.21
C LEU A 216 5.25 10.57 -9.46
N VAL A 217 4.23 9.76 -9.72
CA VAL A 217 2.91 9.88 -9.09
C VAL A 217 2.62 8.77 -8.09
N ALA A 218 3.24 7.61 -8.26
CA ALA A 218 3.08 6.50 -7.33
C ALA A 218 4.29 5.57 -7.37
N LYS A 219 4.55 4.94 -6.23
CA LYS A 219 5.61 3.94 -6.07
C LYS A 219 5.17 2.86 -5.11
N SER A 220 5.45 1.61 -5.44
CA SER A 220 5.34 0.47 -4.54
C SER A 220 6.68 -0.26 -4.47
N ILE A 221 7.04 -0.69 -3.26
CA ILE A 221 8.16 -1.59 -3.00
C ILE A 221 7.60 -2.80 -2.29
N ALA A 222 7.81 -3.97 -2.89
CA ALA A 222 7.39 -5.26 -2.37
C ALA A 222 8.62 -6.04 -1.91
N SER A 223 8.57 -6.63 -0.73
CA SER A 223 9.66 -7.40 -0.12
C SER A 223 9.15 -8.60 0.67
N LYS A 224 10.05 -9.39 1.25
CA LYS A 224 9.73 -10.62 1.99
C LYS A 224 8.87 -11.58 1.17
N HIS A 225 9.24 -11.78 -0.08
CA HIS A 225 8.50 -12.63 -1.01
C HIS A 225 8.54 -14.10 -0.55
N GLN A 226 7.38 -14.75 -0.64
CA GLN A 226 7.21 -16.17 -0.34
C GLN A 226 6.56 -16.88 -1.53
N TYR A 227 7.00 -18.11 -1.79
CA TYR A 227 6.46 -18.95 -2.84
C TYR A 227 5.28 -19.77 -2.33
N TYR A 228 4.20 -19.76 -3.08
CA TYR A 228 2.96 -20.50 -2.83
C TYR A 228 2.84 -21.60 -3.89
N ASP A 229 3.33 -22.78 -3.56
CA ASP A 229 3.43 -23.95 -4.45
C ASP A 229 2.08 -24.42 -5.00
N THR A 230 1.03 -24.32 -4.20
CA THR A 230 -0.34 -24.75 -4.58
C THR A 230 -0.92 -24.00 -5.77
N VAL A 231 -0.42 -22.81 -6.04
CA VAL A 231 -0.89 -21.90 -7.12
C VAL A 231 0.26 -21.43 -8.02
N ASP A 232 1.49 -21.86 -7.74
CA ASP A 232 2.72 -21.50 -8.47
C ASP A 232 2.92 -19.98 -8.59
N VAL A 233 2.77 -19.27 -7.46
CA VAL A 233 2.94 -17.80 -7.42
C VAL A 233 3.85 -17.38 -6.27
N VAL A 234 4.48 -16.21 -6.46
CA VAL A 234 5.28 -15.54 -5.44
C VAL A 234 4.52 -14.30 -4.97
N LEU A 235 4.26 -14.20 -3.67
CA LEU A 235 3.56 -13.06 -3.08
C LEU A 235 4.44 -12.34 -2.06
N PRO A 236 4.43 -11.01 -2.02
CA PRO A 236 5.17 -10.24 -1.02
C PRO A 236 4.44 -10.27 0.33
N HIS A 237 5.19 -10.36 1.40
CA HIS A 237 4.69 -10.25 2.77
C HIS A 237 4.93 -8.87 3.40
N GLU A 238 5.61 -7.99 2.67
CA GLU A 238 5.76 -6.59 3.04
C GLU A 238 5.63 -5.73 1.78
N VAL A 239 4.75 -4.73 1.85
CA VAL A 239 4.49 -3.80 0.75
C VAL A 239 4.48 -2.38 1.30
N LYS A 240 5.31 -1.52 0.73
CA LYS A 240 5.32 -0.08 0.99
C LYS A 240 4.78 0.65 -0.24
N VAL A 241 3.75 1.46 -0.04
CA VAL A 241 3.12 2.28 -1.08
C VAL A 241 3.34 3.75 -0.76
N GLU A 242 3.76 4.52 -1.75
CA GLU A 242 3.90 5.97 -1.67
C GLU A 242 3.15 6.60 -2.85
N LEU A 243 2.27 7.56 -2.56
CA LEU A 243 1.52 8.34 -3.55
C LEU A 243 1.96 9.80 -3.47
N PHE A 244 2.17 10.41 -4.63
CA PHE A 244 2.65 11.78 -4.77
C PHE A 244 1.58 12.62 -5.49
N PRO A 245 0.57 13.14 -4.78
CA PRO A 245 -0.48 13.96 -5.38
C PRO A 245 0.11 15.24 -6.00
N ALA A 246 -0.62 15.84 -6.94
CA ALA A 246 -0.20 17.10 -7.57
C ALA A 246 -0.19 18.27 -6.59
N SER A 247 -1.00 18.19 -5.53
CA SER A 247 -1.08 19.14 -4.43
C SER A 247 -1.20 18.42 -3.09
N GLY A 248 -0.59 18.98 -2.05
CA GLY A 248 -0.56 18.37 -0.71
C GLY A 248 0.65 17.49 -0.44
N PRO A 249 0.76 16.94 0.77
CA PRO A 249 1.87 16.09 1.17
C PRO A 249 1.76 14.70 0.52
N PRO A 250 2.89 14.00 0.33
CA PRO A 250 2.88 12.60 -0.06
C PRO A 250 2.15 11.73 0.97
N LEU A 251 1.46 10.70 0.46
CA LEU A 251 0.83 9.68 1.29
C LEU A 251 1.72 8.43 1.25
N ALA A 252 2.07 7.90 2.41
CA ALA A 252 2.91 6.73 2.50
C ALA A 252 2.32 5.74 3.52
N MET A 253 2.27 4.48 3.12
CA MET A 253 1.75 3.37 3.93
C MET A 253 2.62 2.14 3.73
N GLN A 254 2.87 1.41 4.80
CA GLN A 254 3.50 0.09 4.79
C GLN A 254 2.52 -0.93 5.34
N MET A 255 2.42 -2.06 4.66
CA MET A 255 1.61 -3.20 5.07
C MET A 255 2.51 -4.42 5.25
N GLU A 256 2.46 -5.03 6.42
CA GLU A 256 3.11 -6.30 6.74
C GLU A 256 2.03 -7.38 6.85
N ILE A 257 2.21 -8.51 6.17
CA ILE A 257 1.26 -9.60 6.10
C ILE A 257 1.91 -10.87 6.67
N ASP A 258 1.34 -11.42 7.74
CA ASP A 258 1.90 -12.63 8.34
C ASP A 258 1.56 -13.87 7.51
N ARG A 259 0.33 -13.95 6.98
CA ARG A 259 -0.14 -15.09 6.19
C ARG A 259 -1.22 -14.67 5.18
N TYR A 260 -1.14 -15.23 3.99
CA TYR A 260 -2.22 -15.19 3.01
C TYR A 260 -3.00 -16.51 2.97
N THR A 261 -4.30 -16.40 2.66
CA THR A 261 -5.14 -17.48 2.16
C THR A 261 -5.44 -17.19 0.70
N VAL A 262 -4.98 -18.09 -0.18
CA VAL A 262 -5.08 -17.93 -1.62
C VAL A 262 -6.25 -18.73 -2.16
N ASN A 263 -6.99 -18.14 -3.11
CA ASN A 263 -8.18 -18.68 -3.75
C ASN A 263 -9.31 -19.07 -2.79
N GLN A 264 -9.36 -18.38 -1.65
CA GLN A 264 -10.44 -18.46 -0.67
C GLN A 264 -10.61 -17.12 0.03
N LEU A 265 -11.85 -16.68 0.18
CA LEU A 265 -12.19 -15.55 1.05
C LEU A 265 -12.42 -16.03 2.48
N LEU A 266 -11.74 -15.39 3.43
CA LEU A 266 -11.92 -15.68 4.87
C LEU A 266 -13.19 -15.07 5.45
N SER A 267 -13.85 -14.16 4.73
CA SER A 267 -15.10 -13.52 5.14
C SER A 267 -16.29 -14.14 4.41
N GLY A 268 -17.31 -14.53 5.18
CA GLY A 268 -18.62 -14.91 4.65
C GLY A 268 -19.60 -13.74 4.52
N ASP A 269 -19.16 -12.50 4.74
CA ASP A 269 -19.99 -11.30 4.68
C ASP A 269 -20.45 -11.01 3.23
N PRO A 270 -21.75 -11.08 2.90
CA PRO A 270 -22.24 -10.77 1.56
C PRO A 270 -22.05 -9.29 1.18
N GLN A 271 -21.86 -8.41 2.18
CA GLN A 271 -21.60 -6.98 1.99
C GLN A 271 -20.09 -6.65 1.94
N LEU A 272 -19.22 -7.66 1.83
CA LEU A 272 -17.77 -7.49 1.90
C LEU A 272 -17.25 -6.41 0.93
N PHE A 273 -17.76 -6.39 -0.30
CA PHE A 273 -17.35 -5.44 -1.34
C PHE A 273 -18.42 -4.39 -1.65
N VAL A 274 -19.29 -4.11 -0.68
CA VAL A 274 -20.27 -3.03 -0.77
C VAL A 274 -19.75 -1.81 -0.03
N MET A 275 -19.88 -0.65 -0.66
CA MET A 275 -19.51 0.64 -0.05
C MET A 275 -20.35 0.88 1.21
N PRO A 276 -19.73 1.25 2.35
CA PRO A 276 -20.47 1.55 3.57
C PRO A 276 -21.40 2.76 3.41
N THR A 277 -22.48 2.76 4.17
CA THR A 277 -23.40 3.90 4.24
C THR A 277 -23.01 4.75 5.44
N THR A 278 -22.49 5.94 5.20
CA THR A 278 -22.14 6.93 6.23
C THR A 278 -22.87 8.25 6.00
N ALA A 279 -23.05 9.03 7.07
CA ALA A 279 -23.75 10.32 7.00
C ALA A 279 -22.91 11.39 6.24
N ARG A 280 -21.57 11.33 6.34
CA ARG A 280 -20.66 12.25 5.66
C ARG A 280 -20.00 11.56 4.48
N ARG A 281 -20.41 11.93 3.27
CA ARG A 281 -19.91 11.37 2.02
C ARG A 281 -19.47 12.48 1.07
N PHE A 282 -18.32 12.31 0.45
CA PHE A 282 -17.76 13.24 -0.52
C PHE A 282 -17.37 12.51 -1.81
N ASP A 283 -17.85 13.04 -2.92
CA ASP A 283 -17.45 12.58 -4.25
C ASP A 283 -16.11 13.24 -4.62
N LEU A 284 -15.09 12.42 -4.85
CA LEU A 284 -13.73 12.86 -5.19
C LEU A 284 -13.67 13.61 -6.53
N VAL A 285 -14.55 13.26 -7.47
CA VAL A 285 -14.62 13.92 -8.77
C VAL A 285 -15.12 15.36 -8.61
N GLN A 286 -16.12 15.56 -7.77
CA GLN A 286 -16.66 16.90 -7.47
C GLN A 286 -15.66 17.74 -6.66
N LEU A 287 -14.96 17.14 -5.70
CA LEU A 287 -13.93 17.84 -4.93
C LEU A 287 -12.78 18.35 -5.82
N ALA A 288 -12.32 17.55 -6.77
CA ALA A 288 -11.30 17.95 -7.72
C ALA A 288 -11.77 19.09 -8.64
N GLY A 289 -13.03 19.06 -9.10
CA GLY A 289 -13.65 20.13 -9.89
C GLY A 289 -13.84 21.45 -9.12
N GLY A 290 -14.24 21.36 -7.85
CA GLY A 290 -14.42 22.52 -6.96
C GLY A 290 -13.10 23.22 -6.63
N ALA A 291 -12.02 22.50 -6.42
CA ALA A 291 -10.69 23.08 -6.19
C ALA A 291 -10.18 23.88 -7.41
N SER A 292 -10.43 23.42 -8.64
CA SER A 292 -10.10 24.15 -9.87
C SER A 292 -10.88 25.49 -9.99
N SER A 293 -12.14 25.53 -9.59
CA SER A 293 -12.95 26.75 -9.65
C SER A 293 -12.51 27.80 -8.62
N MET A 294 -11.99 27.37 -7.47
CA MET A 294 -11.45 28.29 -6.44
C MET A 294 -10.09 28.90 -6.83
N ILE A 295 -9.28 28.17 -7.59
CA ILE A 295 -7.98 28.67 -8.10
C ILE A 295 -8.21 29.66 -9.26
N GLY A 296 -9.22 29.42 -10.11
CA GLY A 296 -9.59 30.35 -11.20
C GLY A 296 -10.13 31.70 -10.72
N ASN A 297 -10.76 31.76 -9.54
CA ASN A 297 -11.33 33.00 -8.99
C ASN A 297 -10.34 33.81 -8.13
N ARG A 298 -9.10 33.37 -7.90
CA ARG A 298 -8.06 34.14 -7.20
C ARG A 298 -7.24 35.07 -8.10
N ALA A 299 -7.56 35.20 -9.37
CA ALA A 299 -6.87 36.10 -10.32
C ALA A 299 -7.51 37.49 -10.47
N ALA A 300 -8.14 38.02 -9.42
CA ALA A 300 -8.50 39.43 -9.34
C ALA A 300 -8.20 39.98 -7.96
N VAL A 301 -6.91 40.18 -7.67
CA VAL A 301 -6.51 41.08 -6.57
C VAL A 301 -6.80 42.50 -7.03
N PRO A 302 -7.71 43.27 -6.38
CA PRO A 302 -7.90 44.65 -6.69
C PRO A 302 -6.61 45.41 -6.34
N PRO A 303 -6.23 46.43 -7.14
CA PRO A 303 -5.02 47.20 -6.91
C PRO A 303 -5.04 47.81 -5.52
N SER A 304 -3.99 47.58 -4.75
CA SER A 304 -3.75 48.16 -3.44
C SER A 304 -3.76 49.69 -3.55
N ARG A 305 -4.67 50.34 -2.82
CA ARG A 305 -4.64 51.79 -2.63
C ARG A 305 -3.33 52.21 -1.97
N PRO A 306 -2.70 53.33 -2.44
CA PRO A 306 -1.48 53.79 -1.82
C PRO A 306 -1.78 54.25 -0.38
N VAL A 307 -0.97 53.76 0.55
CA VAL A 307 -1.00 54.16 1.96
C VAL A 307 -0.55 55.63 2.00
N SER A 308 -1.48 56.51 2.37
CA SER A 308 -1.21 57.92 2.68
C SER A 308 -0.22 58.01 3.84
N GLN A 309 0.89 58.72 3.61
CA GLN A 309 1.87 59.06 4.62
C GLN A 309 1.24 59.92 5.70
N TYR A 310 1.03 59.40 6.88
CA TYR A 310 0.82 60.19 8.06
C TYR A 310 2.15 60.64 8.65
N SER A 311 2.44 61.94 8.47
CA SER A 311 3.56 62.64 9.08
C SER A 311 3.36 62.70 10.61
N ALA A 312 4.21 62.01 11.34
CA ALA A 312 4.26 62.18 12.80
C ALA A 312 5.11 63.39 13.13
N LYS A 313 4.44 64.44 13.60
CA LYS A 313 5.06 65.65 14.20
C LYS A 313 5.48 65.30 15.63
N ALA A 314 6.76 65.34 15.86
CA ALA A 314 7.35 65.25 17.20
C ALA A 314 7.13 66.58 17.91
N GLU A 315 6.48 66.55 19.09
CA GLU A 315 6.57 67.65 20.08
C GLU A 315 7.41 67.14 21.27
N LEU A 316 8.58 67.78 21.39
CA LEU A 316 9.38 67.79 22.61
C LEU A 316 8.63 68.70 23.63
N GLY A 317 8.36 68.15 24.79
CA GLY A 317 7.90 68.91 25.96
C GLY A 317 8.72 68.59 27.18
N THR A 318 9.72 69.41 27.41
CA THR A 318 10.56 69.50 28.64
C THR A 318 9.70 69.99 29.80
N LYS A 319 9.78 69.41 31.02
CA LYS A 319 9.84 70.10 32.33
C LYS A 319 10.09 69.07 33.45
N LEU A 320 11.21 69.23 34.04
CA LEU A 320 11.67 69.42 35.42
C LEU A 320 10.58 69.43 36.53
N ARG A 321 10.60 68.51 37.43
CA ARG A 321 10.94 68.65 38.89
C ARG A 321 10.95 67.24 39.53
#